data_96c87331eac32ee9cf927d4f9054296c
#
_entry.id   96c87331eac32ee9cf927d4f9054296c
#
_cell.length_a   1.000
_cell.length_b   1.000
_cell.length_c   1.000
_cell.angle_alpha   90.00
_cell.angle_beta   90.00
_cell.angle_gamma   90.00
#
_symmetry.space_group_name_H-M   'P 1'
#
loop_
_entity.id
_entity.type
_entity.pdbx_description
1 polymer ?
#
loop_
_entity_poly.entity_id
_entity_poly.type
_entity_poly.pdbx_seq_one_letter_code
_entity_poly.pdbx_strand_id
1 'polypeptide(L)'
;VQLALWLWATVLFANVAESIAEGRGKAAADSLRATRVTTKAKLIVDPKTGSVVPTNASELEVGSIILVEAGDVIASDGEIVEGVASVNEAAITGESAPVIRESGGDRSAVTGGTTVVSDWIKVRITAKPGSTFLDRMIAMVEGADRRKTPNELALAVLLAGLTLIFL
;
A
#
# COMPACT_ATOMS: atom_id res chain seq x y z
N VAL A 1 -28.60 -37.37 -13.31
CA VAL A 1 -28.25 -36.29 -14.25
C VAL A 1 -28.59 -34.91 -13.66
N GLN A 2 -29.80 -34.67 -13.16
CA GLN A 2 -30.25 -33.38 -12.66
C GLN A 2 -29.48 -32.93 -11.41
N LEU A 3 -29.22 -33.83 -10.46
CA LEU A 3 -28.39 -33.54 -9.26
C LEU A 3 -26.93 -33.20 -9.60
N ALA A 4 -26.35 -33.90 -10.57
CA ALA A 4 -25.00 -33.63 -11.04
C ALA A 4 -24.89 -32.22 -11.68
N LEU A 5 -25.89 -31.82 -12.46
CA LEU A 5 -25.96 -30.46 -13.03
C LEU A 5 -26.01 -29.37 -11.94
N TRP A 6 -26.80 -29.57 -10.91
CA TRP A 6 -26.88 -28.63 -9.78
C TRP A 6 -25.58 -28.55 -9.00
N LEU A 7 -24.91 -29.69 -8.75
CA LEU A 7 -23.61 -29.73 -8.09
C LEU A 7 -22.54 -29.00 -8.91
N TRP A 8 -22.52 -29.23 -10.22
CA TRP A 8 -21.60 -28.54 -11.14
C TRP A 8 -21.84 -27.03 -11.16
N ALA A 9 -23.12 -26.59 -11.22
CA ALA A 9 -23.47 -25.19 -11.17
C ALA A 9 -23.01 -24.54 -9.88
N THR A 10 -23.15 -25.23 -8.73
CA THR A 10 -22.68 -24.74 -7.42
C THR A 10 -21.14 -24.57 -7.39
N VAL A 11 -20.40 -25.54 -7.91
CA VAL A 11 -18.93 -25.46 -7.95
C VAL A 11 -18.47 -24.34 -8.88
N LEU A 12 -19.08 -24.19 -10.05
CA LEU A 12 -18.76 -23.11 -10.99
C LEU A 12 -19.08 -21.74 -10.36
N PHE A 13 -20.22 -21.60 -9.70
CA PHE A 13 -20.57 -20.34 -9.04
C PHE A 13 -19.61 -19.99 -7.91
N ALA A 14 -19.21 -20.97 -7.09
CA ALA A 14 -18.25 -20.77 -6.02
C ALA A 14 -16.88 -20.31 -6.58
N ASN A 15 -16.38 -20.96 -7.63
CA ASN A 15 -15.11 -20.60 -8.26
C ASN A 15 -15.16 -19.20 -8.90
N VAL A 16 -16.27 -18.83 -9.54
CA VAL A 16 -16.46 -17.49 -10.10
C VAL A 16 -16.50 -16.44 -9.00
N ALA A 17 -17.22 -16.68 -7.91
CA ALA A 17 -17.28 -15.76 -6.77
C ALA A 17 -15.90 -15.58 -6.12
N GLU A 18 -15.12 -16.66 -5.97
CA GLU A 18 -13.76 -16.63 -5.45
C GLU A 18 -12.84 -15.80 -6.38
N SER A 19 -12.87 -16.05 -7.69
CA SER A 19 -12.09 -15.31 -8.68
C SER A 19 -12.39 -13.81 -8.69
N ILE A 20 -13.65 -13.42 -8.54
CA ILE A 20 -14.06 -12.00 -8.44
C ILE A 20 -13.50 -11.37 -7.15
N ALA A 21 -13.55 -12.09 -6.04
CA ALA A 21 -13.05 -11.60 -4.76
C ALA A 21 -11.51 -11.39 -4.79
N GLU A 22 -10.77 -12.34 -5.36
CA GLU A 22 -9.31 -12.23 -5.56
C GLU A 22 -8.95 -11.08 -6.50
N GLY A 23 -9.69 -10.92 -7.61
CA GLY A 23 -9.47 -9.86 -8.58
C GLY A 23 -9.60 -8.45 -7.97
N ARG A 24 -10.51 -8.25 -7.02
CA ARG A 24 -10.66 -6.97 -6.32
C ARG A 24 -9.47 -6.63 -5.42
N GLY A 25 -8.93 -7.62 -4.70
CA GLY A 25 -7.75 -7.44 -3.87
C GLY A 25 -6.54 -7.05 -4.70
N LYS A 26 -6.31 -7.74 -5.81
CA LYS A 26 -5.22 -7.47 -6.73
C LYS A 26 -5.33 -6.08 -7.37
N ALA A 27 -6.52 -5.66 -7.80
CA ALA A 27 -6.75 -4.34 -8.36
C ALA A 27 -6.46 -3.21 -7.35
N ALA A 28 -6.78 -3.41 -6.07
CA ALA A 28 -6.44 -2.45 -5.02
C ALA A 28 -4.91 -2.34 -4.81
N ALA A 29 -4.20 -3.47 -4.79
CA ALA A 29 -2.74 -3.48 -4.69
C ALA A 29 -2.07 -2.81 -5.90
N ASP A 30 -2.56 -3.08 -7.11
CA ASP A 30 -2.06 -2.46 -8.33
C ASP A 30 -2.29 -0.93 -8.36
N SER A 31 -3.43 -0.46 -7.85
CA SER A 31 -3.72 0.97 -7.69
C SER A 31 -2.74 1.65 -6.73
N LEU A 32 -2.45 1.03 -5.58
CA LEU A 32 -1.46 1.53 -4.62
C LEU A 32 -0.05 1.57 -5.21
N ARG A 33 0.34 0.55 -5.98
CA ARG A 33 1.63 0.52 -6.70
C ARG A 33 1.74 1.63 -7.73
N ALA A 34 0.69 1.86 -8.52
CA ALA A 34 0.68 2.92 -9.53
C ALA A 34 0.90 4.30 -8.90
N THR A 35 0.32 4.58 -7.75
CA THR A 35 0.53 5.82 -7.00
C THR A 35 1.99 6.00 -6.60
N ARG A 36 2.67 4.94 -6.18
CA ARG A 36 4.08 4.99 -5.81
C ARG A 36 5.01 5.28 -6.99
N VAL A 37 4.80 4.63 -8.13
CA VAL A 37 5.68 4.76 -9.32
C VAL A 37 5.64 6.18 -9.89
N THR A 38 4.52 6.89 -9.76
CA THR A 38 4.33 8.24 -10.28
C THR A 38 4.78 9.35 -9.34
N THR A 39 5.07 9.04 -8.07
CA THR A 39 5.47 10.06 -7.08
C THR A 39 6.90 10.53 -7.36
N LYS A 40 7.04 11.84 -7.61
CA LYS A 40 8.33 12.52 -7.73
C LYS A 40 8.69 13.19 -6.42
N ALA A 41 9.96 13.12 -6.06
CA ALA A 41 10.53 13.79 -4.90
C ALA A 41 11.46 14.92 -5.33
N LYS A 42 11.54 15.96 -4.53
CA LYS A 42 12.50 17.06 -4.68
C LYS A 42 13.75 16.72 -3.85
N LEU A 43 14.68 15.95 -4.44
CA LEU A 43 15.92 15.55 -3.78
C LEU A 43 16.86 16.74 -3.57
N ILE A 44 17.31 16.98 -2.34
CA ILE A 44 18.31 18.00 -2.03
C ILE A 44 19.69 17.41 -2.29
N VAL A 45 20.37 17.91 -3.34
CA VAL A 45 21.71 17.45 -3.73
C VAL A 45 22.80 18.17 -2.94
N ASP A 46 22.62 19.45 -2.69
CA ASP A 46 23.55 20.25 -1.90
C ASP A 46 22.81 20.93 -0.74
N PRO A 47 23.06 20.49 0.50
CA PRO A 47 22.42 21.10 1.68
C PRO A 47 22.77 22.57 1.89
N LYS A 48 23.89 23.06 1.33
CA LYS A 48 24.34 24.45 1.50
C LYS A 48 23.63 25.41 0.54
N THR A 49 23.39 24.98 -0.68
CA THR A 49 22.72 25.81 -1.69
C THR A 49 21.22 25.57 -1.76
N GLY A 50 20.74 24.50 -1.14
CA GLY A 50 19.34 24.09 -1.21
C GLY A 50 18.89 23.62 -2.61
N SER A 51 19.87 23.29 -3.49
CA SER A 51 19.58 22.83 -4.85
C SER A 51 18.81 21.54 -4.83
N VAL A 52 17.64 21.54 -5.50
CA VAL A 52 16.74 20.38 -5.59
C VAL A 52 16.71 19.81 -7.00
N VAL A 53 16.68 18.49 -7.11
CA VAL A 53 16.54 17.75 -8.36
C VAL A 53 15.31 16.84 -8.28
N PRO A 54 14.39 16.91 -9.26
CA PRO A 54 13.28 15.98 -9.32
C PRO A 54 13.78 14.55 -9.54
N THR A 55 13.45 13.67 -8.60
CA THR A 55 13.89 12.27 -8.59
C THR A 55 12.66 11.38 -8.38
N ASN A 56 12.65 10.19 -8.97
CA ASN A 56 11.56 9.25 -8.72
C ASN A 56 11.67 8.67 -7.31
N ALA A 57 10.52 8.42 -6.65
CA ALA A 57 10.51 7.84 -5.31
C ALA A 57 11.26 6.49 -5.22
N SER A 58 11.29 5.72 -6.32
CA SER A 58 11.99 4.44 -6.41
C SER A 58 13.52 4.54 -6.43
N GLU A 59 14.05 5.71 -6.72
CA GLU A 59 15.50 5.99 -6.82
C GLU A 59 16.06 6.61 -5.54
N LEU A 60 15.21 6.87 -4.54
CA LEU A 60 15.62 7.44 -3.27
C LEU A 60 16.37 6.41 -2.43
N GLU A 61 17.53 6.78 -1.93
CA GLU A 61 18.33 5.96 -1.02
C GLU A 61 18.10 6.36 0.44
N VAL A 62 18.37 5.44 1.35
CA VAL A 62 18.37 5.71 2.79
C VAL A 62 19.40 6.78 3.10
N GLY A 63 19.00 7.81 3.83
CA GLY A 63 19.82 8.97 4.16
C GLY A 63 19.67 10.15 3.19
N SER A 64 19.05 9.96 2.02
CA SER A 64 18.70 11.07 1.12
C SER A 64 17.79 12.06 1.83
N ILE A 65 17.96 13.36 1.55
CA ILE A 65 17.10 14.42 2.10
C ILE A 65 16.26 14.98 0.96
N ILE A 66 14.95 15.00 1.16
CA ILE A 66 13.99 15.56 0.20
C ILE A 66 13.29 16.79 0.80
N LEU A 67 12.96 17.75 -0.05
CA LEU A 67 12.08 18.86 0.28
C LEU A 67 10.65 18.47 -0.08
N VAL A 68 9.73 18.68 0.85
CA VAL A 68 8.30 18.44 0.65
C VAL A 68 7.55 19.71 1.05
N GLU A 69 6.79 20.28 0.14
CA GLU A 69 6.05 21.52 0.30
C GLU A 69 4.54 21.26 0.30
N ALA A 70 3.76 22.26 0.65
CA ALA A 70 2.30 22.17 0.63
C ALA A 70 1.78 21.72 -0.76
N GLY A 71 0.97 20.68 -0.77
CA GLY A 71 0.46 20.01 -1.98
C GLY A 71 1.29 18.82 -2.45
N ASP A 72 2.52 18.66 -1.98
CA ASP A 72 3.35 17.52 -2.34
C ASP A 72 2.97 16.27 -1.56
N VAL A 73 3.17 15.12 -2.20
CA VAL A 73 3.08 13.80 -1.56
C VAL A 73 4.47 13.40 -1.04
N ILE A 74 4.54 12.95 0.20
CA ILE A 74 5.78 12.41 0.79
C ILE A 74 6.15 11.12 0.06
N ALA A 75 7.32 11.10 -0.54
CA ALA A 75 7.70 10.04 -1.49
C ALA A 75 8.09 8.71 -0.83
N SER A 76 8.53 8.73 0.42
CA SER A 76 8.96 7.53 1.17
C SER A 76 8.90 7.80 2.67
N ASP A 77 8.97 6.73 3.47
CA ASP A 77 9.03 6.83 4.92
C ASP A 77 10.35 7.49 5.35
N GLY A 78 10.24 8.40 6.32
CA GLY A 78 11.40 9.17 6.76
C GLY A 78 11.19 9.88 8.08
N GLU A 79 12.19 10.70 8.40
CA GLU A 79 12.22 11.55 9.58
C GLU A 79 12.45 13.00 9.18
N ILE A 80 11.65 13.91 9.75
CA ILE A 80 11.79 15.34 9.53
C ILE A 80 13.08 15.83 10.21
N VAL A 81 13.98 16.40 9.43
CA VAL A 81 15.23 16.99 9.91
C VAL A 81 15.13 18.52 10.08
N GLU A 82 14.21 19.15 9.34
CA GLU A 82 13.99 20.60 9.40
C GLU A 82 12.56 20.95 8.97
N GLY A 83 11.97 21.96 9.61
CA GLY A 83 10.66 22.47 9.26
C GLY A 83 9.54 21.91 10.13
N VAL A 84 8.34 22.41 9.88
CA VAL A 84 7.08 21.99 10.49
C VAL A 84 5.98 22.08 9.44
N ALA A 85 5.09 21.11 9.40
CA ALA A 85 3.99 21.08 8.43
C ALA A 85 2.77 20.36 8.98
N SER A 86 1.61 20.69 8.44
CA SER A 86 0.39 19.88 8.60
C SER A 86 0.38 18.81 7.53
N VAL A 87 0.26 17.57 7.94
CA VAL A 87 0.27 16.40 7.06
C VAL A 87 -1.08 15.69 7.11
N ASN A 88 -1.67 15.46 5.96
CA ASN A 88 -2.86 14.64 5.82
C ASN A 88 -2.45 13.16 5.71
N GLU A 89 -2.77 12.40 6.73
CA GLU A 89 -2.47 10.97 6.84
C GLU A 89 -3.71 10.08 6.58
N ALA A 90 -4.80 10.65 6.08
CA ALA A 90 -6.07 9.95 5.88
C ALA A 90 -5.95 8.71 4.99
N ALA A 91 -5.05 8.72 4.01
CA ALA A 91 -4.80 7.57 3.14
C ALA A 91 -4.25 6.35 3.90
N ILE A 92 -3.67 6.56 5.08
CA ILE A 92 -3.01 5.54 5.90
C ILE A 92 -3.82 5.23 7.16
N THR A 93 -4.20 6.27 7.90
CA THR A 93 -4.88 6.14 9.19
C THR A 93 -6.40 6.10 9.07
N GLY A 94 -6.94 6.59 7.95
CA GLY A 94 -8.39 6.81 7.76
C GLY A 94 -8.91 8.07 8.46
N GLU A 95 -8.07 8.80 9.21
CA GLU A 95 -8.47 10.02 9.92
C GLU A 95 -8.35 11.24 8.99
N SER A 96 -9.44 12.00 8.86
CA SER A 96 -9.49 13.15 7.94
C SER A 96 -8.81 14.41 8.49
N ALA A 97 -8.51 14.46 9.80
CA ALA A 97 -7.87 15.62 10.41
C ALA A 97 -6.36 15.61 10.15
N PRO A 98 -5.78 16.70 9.60
CA PRO A 98 -4.34 16.79 9.42
C PRO A 98 -3.61 16.78 10.77
N VAL A 99 -2.45 16.15 10.79
CA VAL A 99 -1.57 16.03 11.96
C VAL A 99 -0.37 16.97 11.79
N ILE A 100 0.00 17.68 12.86
CA ILE A 100 1.22 18.50 12.85
C ILE A 100 2.44 17.58 13.00
N ARG A 101 3.36 17.68 12.06
CA ARG A 101 4.65 17.00 12.03
C ARG A 101 5.76 18.03 12.06
N GLU A 102 6.79 17.79 12.87
CA GLU A 102 7.88 18.75 13.12
C GLU A 102 9.20 18.02 13.35
N SER A 103 10.32 18.72 13.16
CA SER A 103 11.64 18.16 13.42
C SER A 103 11.86 17.94 14.92
N GLY A 104 12.38 16.75 15.27
CA GLY A 104 12.72 16.34 16.63
C GLY A 104 11.55 15.75 17.41
N GLY A 105 11.86 14.78 18.28
CA GLY A 105 10.90 14.10 19.13
C GLY A 105 9.95 13.15 18.40
N ASP A 106 8.84 12.82 19.04
CA ASP A 106 7.90 11.79 18.60
C ASP A 106 7.10 12.17 17.34
N ARG A 107 7.14 13.45 16.95
CA ARG A 107 6.40 13.96 15.77
C ARG A 107 7.22 14.07 14.51
N SER A 108 8.48 13.64 14.55
CA SER A 108 9.40 13.74 13.42
C SER A 108 9.20 12.66 12.35
N ALA A 109 8.58 11.54 12.70
CA ALA A 109 8.34 10.45 11.76
C ALA A 109 7.23 10.79 10.76
N VAL A 110 7.47 10.53 9.48
CA VAL A 110 6.50 10.69 8.39
C VAL A 110 6.46 9.43 7.53
N THR A 111 5.28 9.19 6.94
CA THR A 111 5.02 7.99 6.14
C THR A 111 4.83 8.37 4.67
N GLY A 112 5.45 7.62 3.78
CA GLY A 112 5.29 7.77 2.34
C GLY A 112 3.84 7.55 1.90
N GLY A 113 3.39 8.38 0.92
CA GLY A 113 2.01 8.37 0.44
C GLY A 113 1.07 9.33 1.18
N THR A 114 1.54 10.00 2.25
CA THR A 114 0.80 11.09 2.91
C THR A 114 1.05 12.42 2.22
N THR A 115 0.17 13.40 2.40
CA THR A 115 0.23 14.68 1.69
C THR A 115 0.47 15.83 2.66
N VAL A 116 1.43 16.70 2.36
CA VAL A 116 1.64 17.95 3.09
C VAL A 116 0.55 18.94 2.73
N VAL A 117 -0.15 19.49 3.72
CA VAL A 117 -1.28 20.41 3.53
C VAL A 117 -0.85 21.86 3.64
N SER A 118 0.07 22.16 4.55
CA SER A 118 0.59 23.51 4.77
C SER A 118 2.07 23.48 5.08
N ASP A 119 2.75 24.59 4.78
CA ASP A 119 4.16 24.81 5.04
C ASP A 119 5.09 23.84 4.27
N TRP A 120 6.27 23.57 4.82
CA TRP A 120 7.26 22.71 4.22
C TRP A 120 8.08 21.95 5.27
N ILE A 121 8.62 20.81 4.86
CA ILE A 121 9.51 19.98 5.67
C ILE A 121 10.65 19.44 4.82
N LYS A 122 11.81 19.25 5.44
CA LYS A 122 12.91 18.43 4.89
C LYS A 122 12.87 17.07 5.57
N VAL A 123 12.76 16.03 4.78
CA VAL A 123 12.64 14.66 5.25
C VAL A 123 13.90 13.87 4.86
N ARG A 124 14.54 13.25 5.85
CA ARG A 124 15.56 12.24 5.63
C ARG A 124 14.91 10.88 5.46
N ILE A 125 15.16 10.23 4.34
CA ILE A 125 14.62 8.91 4.04
C ILE A 125 15.25 7.87 4.97
N THR A 126 14.41 7.07 5.62
CA THR A 126 14.82 6.01 6.55
C THR A 126 14.49 4.60 6.04
N ALA A 127 13.50 4.48 5.17
CA ALA A 127 13.10 3.19 4.60
C ALA A 127 13.83 2.90 3.29
N LYS A 128 14.24 1.65 3.11
CA LYS A 128 14.77 1.18 1.82
C LYS A 128 13.63 1.05 0.80
N PRO A 129 13.90 1.26 -0.50
CA PRO A 129 12.95 0.93 -1.55
C PRO A 129 12.46 -0.53 -1.41
N GLY A 130 11.15 -0.73 -1.42
CA GLY A 130 10.53 -2.04 -1.21
C GLY A 130 10.24 -2.40 0.26
N SER A 131 10.60 -1.55 1.23
CA SER A 131 10.36 -1.78 2.66
C SER A 131 9.58 -0.66 3.35
N THR A 132 8.98 0.25 2.59
CA THR A 132 8.13 1.33 3.12
C THR A 132 6.87 0.76 3.76
N PHE A 133 6.18 1.58 4.55
CA PHE A 133 4.88 1.21 5.13
C PHE A 133 3.90 0.81 4.04
N LEU A 134 3.86 1.55 2.93
CA LEU A 134 3.03 1.24 1.77
C LEU A 134 3.38 -0.12 1.14
N ASP A 135 4.69 -0.44 1.00
CA ASP A 135 5.13 -1.74 0.49
C ASP A 135 4.66 -2.89 1.39
N ARG A 136 4.71 -2.70 2.71
CA ARG A 136 4.21 -3.69 3.67
C ARG A 136 2.69 -3.86 3.58
N MET A 137 1.93 -2.77 3.41
CA MET A 137 0.48 -2.84 3.19
C MET A 137 0.15 -3.62 1.91
N ILE A 138 0.83 -3.32 0.81
CA ILE A 138 0.67 -4.04 -0.46
C ILE A 138 0.95 -5.53 -0.26
N ALA A 139 2.07 -5.87 0.38
CA ALA A 139 2.44 -7.25 0.66
C ALA A 139 1.40 -7.98 1.55
N MET A 140 0.79 -7.29 2.51
CA MET A 140 -0.29 -7.85 3.33
C MET A 140 -1.56 -8.10 2.52
N VAL A 141 -1.92 -7.19 1.61
CA VAL A 141 -3.09 -7.35 0.73
C VAL A 141 -2.86 -8.49 -0.26
N GLU A 142 -1.66 -8.59 -0.83
CA GLU A 142 -1.29 -9.66 -1.77
C GLU A 142 -1.05 -11.01 -1.08
N GLY A 143 -0.44 -10.98 0.11
CA GLY A 143 -0.19 -12.17 0.92
C GLY A 143 -1.43 -12.64 1.69
N ALA A 144 -2.52 -11.90 1.65
CA ALA A 144 -3.85 -12.32 2.08
C ALA A 144 -4.47 -13.31 1.07
N ASP A 145 -3.64 -14.18 0.46
CA ASP A 145 -4.11 -15.42 -0.13
C ASP A 145 -4.99 -16.10 0.92
N ARG A 146 -6.29 -16.05 0.66
CA ARG A 146 -7.29 -16.65 1.53
C ARG A 146 -6.99 -18.14 1.64
N ARG A 147 -6.24 -18.53 2.66
CA ARG A 147 -6.04 -19.94 2.97
C ARG A 147 -7.42 -20.54 3.21
N LYS A 148 -7.82 -21.44 2.32
CA LYS A 148 -9.08 -22.17 2.48
C LYS A 148 -9.14 -22.74 3.87
N THR A 149 -10.22 -22.45 4.58
CA THR A 149 -10.42 -23.01 5.92
C THR A 149 -10.50 -24.54 5.83
N PRO A 150 -10.17 -25.27 6.89
CA PRO A 150 -10.33 -26.74 6.91
C PRO A 150 -11.74 -27.18 6.51
N ASN A 151 -12.77 -26.38 6.85
CA ASN A 151 -14.17 -26.66 6.47
C ASN A 151 -14.42 -26.45 4.98
N GLU A 152 -13.84 -25.42 4.36
CA GLU A 152 -13.94 -25.19 2.90
C GLU A 152 -13.24 -26.31 2.12
N LEU A 153 -12.09 -26.78 2.60
CA LEU A 153 -11.40 -27.94 2.03
C LEU A 153 -12.24 -29.22 2.17
N ALA A 154 -12.81 -29.48 3.34
CA ALA A 154 -13.65 -30.64 3.59
C ALA A 154 -14.91 -30.59 2.70
N LEU A 155 -15.52 -29.42 2.55
CA LEU A 155 -16.69 -29.24 1.67
C LEU A 155 -16.33 -29.44 0.20
N ALA A 156 -15.21 -28.95 -0.27
CA ALA A 156 -14.73 -29.15 -1.64
C ALA A 156 -14.47 -30.63 -1.95
N VAL A 157 -13.85 -31.37 -1.03
CA VAL A 157 -13.63 -32.80 -1.14
C VAL A 157 -14.94 -33.57 -1.13
N LEU A 158 -15.87 -33.23 -0.25
CA LEU A 158 -17.19 -33.83 -0.19
C LEU A 158 -17.98 -33.61 -1.48
N LEU A 159 -17.99 -32.39 -2.02
CA LEU A 159 -18.68 -32.06 -3.26
C LEU A 159 -18.04 -32.80 -4.46
N ALA A 160 -16.71 -32.88 -4.53
CA ALA A 160 -16.03 -33.64 -5.57
C ALA A 160 -16.35 -35.14 -5.48
N GLY A 161 -16.34 -35.71 -4.27
CA GLY A 161 -16.69 -37.11 -4.02
C GLY A 161 -18.14 -37.43 -4.38
N LEU A 162 -19.09 -36.58 -3.97
CA LEU A 162 -20.50 -36.70 -4.34
C LEU A 162 -20.71 -36.60 -5.87
N THR A 163 -20.03 -35.70 -6.53
CA THR A 163 -20.11 -35.56 -8.00
C THR A 163 -19.65 -36.83 -8.69
N LEU A 164 -18.59 -37.47 -8.18
CA LEU A 164 -18.03 -38.69 -8.73
C LEU A 164 -18.96 -39.92 -8.52
N ILE A 165 -19.66 -39.97 -7.39
CA ILE A 165 -20.61 -41.04 -7.08
C ILE A 165 -21.88 -40.94 -7.91
N PHE A 166 -22.35 -39.70 -8.22
CA PHE A 166 -23.61 -39.46 -8.95
C PHE A 166 -23.43 -39.31 -10.48
N LEU A 167 -22.20 -39.39 -11.00
CA LEU A 167 -21.89 -39.35 -12.41
C LEU A 167 -21.82 -40.76 -12.99
#